data_5e778a86898477f47425974cfee4039b
#
_entry.id   5e778a86898477f47425974cfee4039b
#
_cell.length_a   1.000
_cell.length_b   1.000
_cell.length_c   1.000
_cell.angle_alpha   90.00
_cell.angle_beta   90.00
_cell.angle_gamma   90.00
#
_symmetry.space_group_name_H-M   'P 1'
#
loop_
_entity.id
_entity.type
_entity.pdbx_description
1 polymer ?
#
loop_
_entity_poly.entity_id
_entity_poly.type
_entity_poly.pdbx_seq_one_letter_code
_entity_poly.pdbx_strand_id
1 'polypeptide(L)'
;MDRPTSHRPPRAVVVGGGVGGLTAAVALHQADWHVTVLERAEALAPVGAGIGLAPNAQRALDVIGLGDPVRELAAWQGDGGLRDPAGRWLNRTGSAATAERFGGPLVLLHRATLVRILMSALPAGTVRTGAPAELTDTGDDRRAAVVTTPDGALGADLVVAADGIGSAVRRVLFPGHPGPRYSGFTTWRVVVPAPDRPFTPHETWGRGALWGTQPLEDGRVYAYAAALAPAGGRAPDDERTELLRRFGDWHDPVPGIVAAAEPAGVLRHDVHHMAEPLPAYHRGRVALLGDAAHAMQPTLGQGGNQAIEDAIVLAHHAGRGHDVVGRLPAYTEERLPRTMGIVRQATRTGRLAMLSGAAPVAARNALIRAVSRLGPGIVLRGFDGIADWQPPGRTYAAGAEPTTAPR
;
A
#
# COMPACT_ATOMS: atom_id res chain seq x y z
N MET A 1 27.36 -34.11 -26.45
CA MET A 1 27.96 -32.84 -26.01
C MET A 1 26.95 -31.74 -26.29
N ASP A 2 26.01 -31.50 -25.32
CA ASP A 2 25.06 -30.40 -25.40
C ASP A 2 25.82 -29.10 -25.12
N ARG A 3 25.85 -28.20 -26.10
CA ARG A 3 26.32 -26.84 -25.90
C ARG A 3 25.44 -26.16 -24.85
N PRO A 4 25.98 -25.54 -23.79
CA PRO A 4 25.20 -24.72 -22.91
C PRO A 4 24.61 -23.59 -23.75
N THR A 5 23.30 -23.61 -23.95
CA THR A 5 22.57 -22.46 -24.48
C THR A 5 22.75 -21.33 -23.46
N SER A 6 23.56 -20.33 -23.79
CA SER A 6 23.70 -19.10 -23.02
C SER A 6 22.36 -18.36 -23.08
N HIS A 7 21.42 -18.75 -22.23
CA HIS A 7 20.16 -18.01 -22.10
C HIS A 7 20.49 -16.65 -21.47
N ARG A 8 20.32 -15.61 -22.27
CA ARG A 8 20.33 -14.24 -21.78
C ARG A 8 19.29 -14.12 -20.66
N PRO A 9 19.61 -13.48 -19.51
CA PRO A 9 18.62 -13.21 -18.48
C PRO A 9 17.37 -12.54 -19.08
N PRO A 10 16.17 -12.96 -18.68
CA PRO A 10 14.93 -12.33 -19.15
C PRO A 10 14.89 -10.88 -18.68
N ARG A 11 14.27 -10.01 -19.47
CA ARG A 11 14.17 -8.58 -19.18
C ARG A 11 12.82 -8.23 -18.63
N ALA A 12 12.79 -7.55 -17.47
CA ALA A 12 11.60 -6.94 -16.90
C ALA A 12 11.69 -5.41 -16.96
N VAL A 13 10.65 -4.77 -17.44
CA VAL A 13 10.47 -3.32 -17.34
C VAL A 13 9.35 -3.05 -16.35
N VAL A 14 9.67 -2.34 -15.27
CA VAL A 14 8.72 -1.94 -14.23
C VAL A 14 8.35 -0.48 -14.46
N VAL A 15 7.09 -0.20 -14.71
CA VAL A 15 6.57 1.16 -14.90
C VAL A 15 6.01 1.67 -13.57
N GLY A 16 6.73 2.57 -12.93
CA GLY A 16 6.44 3.17 -11.63
C GLY A 16 7.36 2.74 -10.50
N GLY A 17 8.03 3.71 -9.87
CA GLY A 17 8.98 3.57 -8.75
C GLY A 17 8.32 3.63 -7.37
N GLY A 18 7.02 3.31 -7.25
CA GLY A 18 6.34 3.20 -5.98
C GLY A 18 6.72 1.93 -5.21
N VAL A 19 6.18 1.78 -3.97
CA VAL A 19 6.49 0.63 -3.10
C VAL A 19 6.28 -0.71 -3.82
N GLY A 20 5.14 -0.90 -4.51
CA GLY A 20 4.86 -2.15 -5.22
C GLY A 20 5.84 -2.40 -6.39
N GLY A 21 6.12 -1.35 -7.18
CA GLY A 21 7.06 -1.47 -8.31
C GLY A 21 8.48 -1.78 -7.87
N LEU A 22 8.98 -1.10 -6.84
CA LEU A 22 10.30 -1.38 -6.26
C LEU A 22 10.36 -2.78 -5.63
N THR A 23 9.31 -3.21 -4.93
CA THR A 23 9.25 -4.59 -4.39
C THR A 23 9.30 -5.62 -5.51
N ALA A 24 8.54 -5.40 -6.60
CA ALA A 24 8.58 -6.28 -7.77
C ALA A 24 9.96 -6.29 -8.44
N ALA A 25 10.61 -5.12 -8.52
CA ALA A 25 11.95 -5.01 -9.07
C ALA A 25 12.97 -5.82 -8.25
N VAL A 26 12.93 -5.73 -6.91
CA VAL A 26 13.81 -6.52 -6.03
C VAL A 26 13.53 -8.01 -6.19
N ALA A 27 12.27 -8.43 -6.13
CA ALA A 27 11.89 -9.84 -6.25
C ALA A 27 12.29 -10.46 -7.60
N LEU A 28 12.06 -9.73 -8.69
CA LEU A 28 12.46 -10.17 -10.04
C LEU A 28 13.98 -10.20 -10.19
N HIS A 29 14.69 -9.18 -9.68
CA HIS A 29 16.15 -9.16 -9.71
C HIS A 29 16.74 -10.38 -8.98
N GLN A 30 16.24 -10.70 -7.81
CA GLN A 30 16.66 -11.88 -7.05
C GLN A 30 16.25 -13.22 -7.72
N ALA A 31 15.30 -13.18 -8.65
CA ALA A 31 14.89 -14.32 -9.50
C ALA A 31 15.65 -14.37 -10.85
N ASP A 32 16.82 -13.74 -10.93
CA ASP A 32 17.73 -13.70 -12.08
C ASP A 32 17.20 -12.91 -13.30
N TRP A 33 16.28 -11.94 -13.09
CA TRP A 33 15.83 -11.04 -14.16
C TRP A 33 16.75 -9.81 -14.29
N HIS A 34 16.94 -9.37 -15.52
CA HIS A 34 17.49 -8.02 -15.78
C HIS A 34 16.35 -7.01 -15.70
N VAL A 35 16.34 -6.21 -14.62
CA VAL A 35 15.24 -5.30 -14.29
C VAL A 35 15.61 -3.85 -14.63
N THR A 36 14.68 -3.11 -15.22
CA THR A 36 14.71 -1.65 -15.36
C THR A 36 13.43 -1.08 -14.78
N VAL A 37 13.54 -0.16 -13.83
CA VAL A 37 12.41 0.59 -13.26
C VAL A 37 12.39 1.97 -13.92
N LEU A 38 11.23 2.36 -14.45
CA LEU A 38 10.99 3.66 -15.07
C LEU A 38 10.03 4.47 -14.18
N GLU A 39 10.51 5.58 -13.64
CA GLU A 39 9.73 6.49 -12.80
C GLU A 39 9.66 7.86 -13.48
N ARG A 40 8.44 8.38 -13.65
CA ARG A 40 8.20 9.68 -14.31
C ARG A 40 8.67 10.88 -13.50
N ALA A 41 8.65 10.77 -12.16
CA ALA A 41 9.14 11.84 -11.30
C ALA A 41 10.67 11.97 -11.39
N GLU A 42 11.18 13.21 -11.32
CA GLU A 42 12.61 13.50 -11.36
C GLU A 42 13.37 12.89 -10.17
N ALA A 43 12.69 12.67 -9.08
CA ALA A 43 13.23 11.99 -7.91
C ALA A 43 12.13 11.17 -7.22
N LEU A 44 12.53 10.08 -6.59
CA LEU A 44 11.69 9.37 -5.63
C LEU A 44 11.64 10.19 -4.33
N ALA A 45 10.94 11.34 -4.41
CA ALA A 45 10.89 12.29 -3.33
C ALA A 45 10.27 11.67 -2.07
N PRO A 46 10.75 12.06 -0.87
CA PRO A 46 10.08 11.73 0.37
C PRO A 46 8.74 12.48 0.41
N VAL A 47 7.69 11.88 -0.12
CA VAL A 47 6.33 12.39 0.10
C VAL A 47 6.04 12.20 1.59
N GLY A 48 5.73 13.27 2.31
CA GLY A 48 5.49 13.28 3.75
C GLY A 48 4.29 12.43 4.19
N ALA A 49 4.42 11.12 4.06
CA ALA A 49 3.38 10.17 4.44
C ALA A 49 3.99 8.96 5.15
N GLY A 50 3.33 8.51 6.22
CA GLY A 50 3.61 7.22 6.84
C GLY A 50 3.03 6.06 6.04
N ILE A 51 3.54 4.88 6.29
CA ILE A 51 2.99 3.61 5.83
C ILE A 51 2.97 2.62 6.99
N GLY A 52 1.84 1.91 7.14
CA GLY A 52 1.73 0.80 8.07
C GLY A 52 1.94 -0.52 7.34
N LEU A 53 2.92 -1.30 7.76
CA LEU A 53 3.19 -2.63 7.26
C LEU A 53 2.62 -3.66 8.22
N ALA A 54 1.52 -4.28 7.81
CA ALA A 54 0.88 -5.36 8.54
C ALA A 54 1.67 -6.68 8.36
N PRO A 55 1.43 -7.70 9.20
CA PRO A 55 2.16 -8.96 9.17
C PRO A 55 2.21 -9.65 7.80
N ASN A 56 1.16 -9.54 6.99
CA ASN A 56 1.15 -10.06 5.62
C ASN A 56 2.24 -9.44 4.73
N ALA A 57 2.39 -8.11 4.74
CA ALA A 57 3.43 -7.43 3.96
C ALA A 57 4.83 -7.70 4.52
N GLN A 58 4.97 -7.81 5.85
CA GLN A 58 6.26 -8.18 6.46
C GLN A 58 6.72 -9.56 6.01
N ARG A 59 5.80 -10.57 6.02
CA ARG A 59 6.11 -11.91 5.48
C ARG A 59 6.42 -11.90 3.98
N ALA A 60 5.75 -11.03 3.21
CA ALA A 60 6.11 -10.85 1.81
C ALA A 60 7.53 -10.28 1.66
N LEU A 61 7.93 -9.32 2.50
CA LEU A 61 9.28 -8.77 2.52
C LEU A 61 10.34 -9.79 3.00
N ASP A 62 9.96 -10.76 3.85
CA ASP A 62 10.87 -11.84 4.25
C ASP A 62 11.33 -12.68 3.06
N VAL A 63 10.47 -12.89 2.06
CA VAL A 63 10.80 -13.64 0.83
C VAL A 63 11.99 -13.02 0.09
N ILE A 64 12.14 -11.71 0.17
CA ILE A 64 13.23 -10.95 -0.46
C ILE A 64 14.30 -10.46 0.53
N GLY A 65 14.26 -10.97 1.77
CA GLY A 65 15.26 -10.65 2.81
C GLY A 65 15.18 -9.26 3.41
N LEU A 66 14.06 -8.56 3.26
CA LEU A 66 13.85 -7.19 3.74
C LEU A 66 12.88 -7.08 4.92
N GLY A 67 12.38 -8.21 5.45
CA GLY A 67 11.44 -8.20 6.56
C GLY A 67 12.09 -7.75 7.87
N ASP A 68 13.25 -8.31 8.25
CA ASP A 68 13.95 -7.95 9.49
C ASP A 68 14.39 -6.48 9.52
N PRO A 69 15.05 -5.93 8.49
CA PRO A 69 15.38 -4.51 8.43
C PRO A 69 14.19 -3.58 8.63
N VAL A 70 12.99 -4.00 8.19
CA VAL A 70 11.75 -3.25 8.39
C VAL A 70 11.24 -3.39 9.82
N ARG A 71 11.25 -4.59 10.40
CA ARG A 71 10.80 -4.83 11.79
C ARG A 71 11.64 -4.09 12.82
N GLU A 72 12.94 -3.95 12.59
CA GLU A 72 13.85 -3.18 13.45
C GLU A 72 13.48 -1.69 13.56
N LEU A 73 12.73 -1.16 12.58
CA LEU A 73 12.24 0.22 12.55
C LEU A 73 10.90 0.42 13.26
N ALA A 74 10.36 -0.58 13.95
CA ALA A 74 9.07 -0.46 14.62
C ALA A 74 9.12 0.59 15.76
N ALA A 75 8.57 1.77 15.49
CA ALA A 75 8.56 2.91 16.41
C ALA A 75 7.69 2.70 17.66
N TRP A 76 6.67 1.85 17.56
CA TRP A 76 5.69 1.62 18.61
C TRP A 76 5.21 0.17 18.64
N GLN A 77 5.27 -0.42 19.83
CA GLN A 77 4.79 -1.79 20.06
C GLN A 77 3.81 -1.86 21.24
N GLY A 78 3.21 -0.73 21.58
CA GLY A 78 2.26 -0.63 22.68
C GLY A 78 0.80 -0.69 22.24
N ASP A 79 -0.08 -0.36 23.17
CA ASP A 79 -1.53 -0.32 22.93
C ASP A 79 -1.90 0.81 21.98
N GLY A 80 -2.90 0.53 21.14
CA GLY A 80 -3.53 1.51 20.29
C GLY A 80 -5.05 1.39 20.36
N GLY A 81 -5.78 2.04 19.45
CA GLY A 81 -7.21 1.85 19.40
C GLY A 81 -7.99 2.96 18.72
N LEU A 82 -9.29 2.94 18.95
CA LEU A 82 -10.24 3.86 18.38
C LEU A 82 -10.87 4.75 19.46
N ARG A 83 -10.94 6.07 19.20
CA ARG A 83 -11.56 7.08 20.07
C ARG A 83 -12.75 7.75 19.39
N ASP A 84 -13.58 8.44 20.17
CA ASP A 84 -14.50 9.46 19.68
C ASP A 84 -13.84 10.88 19.76
N PRO A 85 -14.43 11.93 19.14
CA PRO A 85 -13.87 13.27 19.14
C PRO A 85 -13.66 13.90 20.53
N ALA A 86 -14.38 13.41 21.55
CA ALA A 86 -14.19 13.83 22.95
C ALA A 86 -13.04 13.07 23.64
N GLY A 87 -12.29 12.22 22.89
CA GLY A 87 -11.15 11.46 23.41
C GLY A 87 -11.50 10.17 24.16
N ARG A 88 -12.79 9.81 24.25
CA ARG A 88 -13.21 8.58 24.94
C ARG A 88 -12.94 7.36 24.07
N TRP A 89 -12.35 6.33 24.66
CA TRP A 89 -12.07 5.09 23.95
C TRP A 89 -13.37 4.38 23.52
N LEU A 90 -13.44 4.00 22.26
CA LEU A 90 -14.43 3.10 21.71
C LEU A 90 -13.94 1.65 21.76
N ASN A 91 -12.66 1.43 21.44
CA ASN A 91 -11.97 0.18 21.67
C ASN A 91 -10.48 0.43 22.01
N ARG A 92 -9.82 -0.60 22.55
CA ARG A 92 -8.35 -0.66 22.71
C ARG A 92 -7.86 -2.00 22.20
N THR A 93 -6.72 -2.00 21.52
CA THR A 93 -6.06 -3.19 20.99
C THR A 93 -4.60 -3.11 21.36
N GLY A 94 -4.07 -4.17 21.96
CA GLY A 94 -2.65 -4.27 22.28
C GLY A 94 -1.86 -4.86 21.11
N SER A 95 -0.61 -4.47 20.97
CA SER A 95 0.33 -5.04 20.01
C SER A 95 0.54 -6.55 20.26
N ALA A 96 0.56 -6.97 21.53
CA ALA A 96 0.67 -8.38 21.92
C ALA A 96 -0.47 -9.22 21.31
N ALA A 97 -1.72 -8.76 21.40
CA ALA A 97 -2.86 -9.48 20.82
C ALA A 97 -2.79 -9.55 19.28
N THR A 98 -2.23 -8.54 18.64
CA THR A 98 -2.01 -8.54 17.18
C THR A 98 -0.88 -9.51 16.81
N ALA A 99 0.22 -9.48 17.56
CA ALA A 99 1.35 -10.37 17.33
C ALA A 99 0.97 -11.85 17.57
N GLU A 100 0.22 -12.14 18.63
CA GLU A 100 -0.29 -13.48 18.93
C GLU A 100 -1.20 -14.01 17.80
N ARG A 101 -2.11 -13.16 17.28
CA ARG A 101 -3.09 -13.59 16.26
C ARG A 101 -2.49 -13.71 14.87
N PHE A 102 -1.61 -12.80 14.47
CA PHE A 102 -1.13 -12.66 13.08
C PHE A 102 0.37 -12.91 12.91
N GLY A 103 1.08 -13.23 14.00
CA GLY A 103 2.51 -13.55 13.96
C GLY A 103 3.44 -12.34 13.90
N GLY A 104 2.95 -11.14 14.20
CA GLY A 104 3.78 -9.94 14.27
C GLY A 104 2.99 -8.65 14.53
N PRO A 105 3.66 -7.57 14.98
CA PRO A 105 3.04 -6.27 15.17
C PRO A 105 2.81 -5.54 13.83
N LEU A 106 2.03 -4.46 13.87
CA LEU A 106 2.01 -3.46 12.80
C LEU A 106 3.28 -2.61 12.90
N VAL A 107 4.05 -2.52 11.82
CA VAL A 107 5.23 -1.64 11.73
C VAL A 107 4.82 -0.34 11.04
N LEU A 108 4.98 0.77 11.74
CA LEU A 108 4.71 2.11 11.21
C LEU A 108 6.03 2.81 10.93
N LEU A 109 6.23 3.24 9.69
CA LEU A 109 7.45 3.93 9.27
C LEU A 109 7.16 5.01 8.22
N HIS A 110 8.12 5.89 8.03
CA HIS A 110 8.03 6.87 6.95
C HIS A 110 8.15 6.15 5.59
N ARG A 111 7.23 6.43 4.66
CA ARG A 111 7.20 5.76 3.34
C ARG A 111 8.53 5.91 2.59
N ALA A 112 9.21 7.06 2.72
CA ALA A 112 10.52 7.28 2.12
C ALA A 112 11.60 6.33 2.67
N THR A 113 11.51 5.94 3.94
CA THR A 113 12.42 4.97 4.55
C THR A 113 12.26 3.59 3.89
N LEU A 114 11.02 3.13 3.68
CA LEU A 114 10.76 1.87 2.96
C LEU A 114 11.27 1.94 1.51
N VAL A 115 11.03 3.03 0.80
CA VAL A 115 11.53 3.24 -0.57
C VAL A 115 13.06 3.15 -0.60
N ARG A 116 13.76 3.78 0.35
CA ARG A 116 15.22 3.73 0.45
C ARG A 116 15.74 2.31 0.72
N ILE A 117 15.08 1.55 1.59
CA ILE A 117 15.41 0.12 1.85
C ILE A 117 15.25 -0.70 0.57
N LEU A 118 14.14 -0.55 -0.15
CA LEU A 118 13.90 -1.26 -1.41
C LEU A 118 14.93 -0.89 -2.48
N MET A 119 15.27 0.40 -2.60
CA MET A 119 16.27 0.86 -3.55
C MET A 119 17.66 0.34 -3.24
N SER A 120 18.05 0.24 -1.96
CA SER A 120 19.38 -0.27 -1.57
C SER A 120 19.57 -1.76 -1.88
N ALA A 121 18.48 -2.49 -2.12
CA ALA A 121 18.51 -3.90 -2.53
C ALA A 121 18.61 -4.09 -4.06
N LEU A 122 18.69 -3.00 -4.82
CA LEU A 122 18.81 -3.02 -6.29
C LEU A 122 20.19 -2.55 -6.74
N PRO A 123 20.72 -3.11 -7.83
CA PRO A 123 21.96 -2.61 -8.44
C PRO A 123 21.83 -1.13 -8.86
N ALA A 124 22.92 -0.41 -8.80
CA ALA A 124 22.97 0.96 -9.29
C ALA A 124 22.54 1.04 -10.77
N GLY A 125 21.75 2.06 -11.11
CA GLY A 125 21.24 2.25 -12.47
C GLY A 125 19.99 1.42 -12.82
N THR A 126 19.50 0.56 -11.92
CA THR A 126 18.26 -0.19 -12.13
C THR A 126 17.03 0.76 -12.18
N VAL A 127 17.03 1.81 -11.36
CA VAL A 127 15.94 2.81 -11.31
C VAL A 127 16.34 4.04 -12.11
N ARG A 128 15.49 4.39 -13.08
CA ARG A 128 15.60 5.60 -13.91
C ARG A 128 14.46 6.55 -13.55
N THR A 129 14.79 7.68 -12.96
CA THR A 129 13.87 8.79 -12.66
C THR A 129 13.80 9.76 -13.82
N GLY A 130 12.79 10.65 -13.88
CA GLY A 130 12.57 11.52 -15.03
C GLY A 130 12.27 10.75 -16.33
N ALA A 131 11.85 9.48 -16.22
CA ALA A 131 11.67 8.55 -17.32
C ALA A 131 10.16 8.18 -17.48
N PRO A 132 9.34 9.07 -18.03
CA PRO A 132 7.96 8.73 -18.35
C PRO A 132 7.92 7.59 -19.37
N ALA A 133 7.01 6.64 -19.18
CA ALA A 133 6.95 5.42 -19.96
C ALA A 133 5.53 5.18 -20.48
N GLU A 134 5.41 4.75 -21.74
CA GLU A 134 4.17 4.41 -22.41
C GLU A 134 4.24 2.97 -22.93
N LEU A 135 3.21 2.16 -22.65
CA LEU A 135 3.08 0.83 -23.22
C LEU A 135 2.58 0.95 -24.66
N THR A 136 3.37 0.51 -25.63
CA THR A 136 3.04 0.56 -27.07
C THR A 136 2.73 -0.80 -27.69
N ASP A 137 3.22 -1.91 -27.10
CA ASP A 137 2.85 -3.28 -27.47
C ASP A 137 2.80 -4.16 -26.23
N THR A 138 1.74 -4.95 -26.08
CA THR A 138 1.59 -5.89 -24.93
C THR A 138 2.45 -7.14 -25.09
N GLY A 139 2.98 -7.40 -26.28
CA GLY A 139 3.63 -8.67 -26.60
C GLY A 139 2.69 -9.87 -26.56
N ASP A 140 3.23 -11.02 -26.91
CA ASP A 140 2.57 -12.32 -26.87
C ASP A 140 3.59 -13.44 -26.58
N ASP A 141 3.26 -14.69 -26.85
CA ASP A 141 4.17 -15.84 -26.65
C ASP A 141 5.45 -15.76 -27.51
N ARG A 142 5.40 -15.05 -28.64
CA ARG A 142 6.48 -14.95 -29.63
C ARG A 142 7.18 -13.60 -29.65
N ARG A 143 6.46 -12.52 -29.28
CA ARG A 143 6.97 -11.14 -29.36
C ARG A 143 7.09 -10.55 -27.97
N ALA A 144 8.18 -9.81 -27.73
CA ALA A 144 8.38 -9.03 -26.54
C ALA A 144 7.30 -7.92 -26.43
N ALA A 145 6.95 -7.55 -25.20
CA ALA A 145 6.23 -6.30 -24.97
C ALA A 145 7.16 -5.10 -25.21
N VAL A 146 6.58 -3.95 -25.58
CA VAL A 146 7.35 -2.74 -25.87
C VAL A 146 6.85 -1.57 -25.02
N VAL A 147 7.79 -0.95 -24.31
CA VAL A 147 7.59 0.29 -23.56
C VAL A 147 8.43 1.38 -24.22
N THR A 148 7.81 2.49 -24.55
CA THR A 148 8.48 3.66 -25.14
C THR A 148 8.75 4.72 -24.07
N THR A 149 9.95 5.29 -24.13
CA THR A 149 10.38 6.43 -23.30
C THR A 149 10.92 7.53 -24.21
N PRO A 150 11.18 8.75 -23.72
CA PRO A 150 11.86 9.78 -24.51
C PRO A 150 13.21 9.33 -25.09
N ASP A 151 13.90 8.41 -24.43
CA ASP A 151 15.21 7.89 -24.85
C ASP A 151 15.10 6.73 -25.87
N GLY A 152 13.89 6.29 -26.20
CA GLY A 152 13.64 5.22 -27.17
C GLY A 152 12.79 4.08 -26.62
N ALA A 153 12.65 3.02 -27.42
CA ALA A 153 11.83 1.86 -27.12
C ALA A 153 12.61 0.76 -26.39
N LEU A 154 12.01 0.16 -25.38
CA LEU A 154 12.53 -0.94 -24.59
C LEU A 154 11.67 -2.19 -24.80
N GLY A 155 12.27 -3.24 -25.34
CA GLY A 155 11.65 -4.57 -25.43
C GLY A 155 11.78 -5.31 -24.11
N ALA A 156 10.68 -5.89 -23.62
CA ALA A 156 10.61 -6.61 -22.34
C ALA A 156 9.96 -8.00 -22.48
N ASP A 157 10.51 -8.97 -21.77
CA ASP A 157 9.90 -10.29 -21.63
C ASP A 157 8.74 -10.24 -20.63
N LEU A 158 8.76 -9.26 -19.71
CA LEU A 158 7.68 -8.92 -18.79
C LEU A 158 7.63 -7.40 -18.57
N VAL A 159 6.46 -6.79 -18.69
CA VAL A 159 6.19 -5.42 -18.24
C VAL A 159 5.36 -5.49 -16.96
N VAL A 160 5.85 -4.86 -15.90
CA VAL A 160 5.13 -4.74 -14.62
C VAL A 160 4.58 -3.32 -14.52
N ALA A 161 3.28 -3.16 -14.62
CA ALA A 161 2.61 -1.88 -14.50
C ALA A 161 2.26 -1.59 -13.05
N ALA A 162 3.09 -0.78 -12.40
CA ALA A 162 2.96 -0.27 -11.03
C ALA A 162 2.75 1.26 -11.02
N ASP A 163 2.13 1.78 -12.07
CA ASP A 163 1.95 3.20 -12.40
C ASP A 163 0.78 3.88 -11.65
N GLY A 164 0.30 3.20 -10.58
CA GLY A 164 -0.60 3.76 -9.59
C GLY A 164 -2.04 3.91 -10.05
N ILE A 165 -2.83 4.62 -9.25
CA ILE A 165 -4.28 4.73 -9.42
C ILE A 165 -4.69 5.32 -10.77
N GLY A 166 -3.90 6.24 -11.31
CA GLY A 166 -4.10 6.85 -12.63
C GLY A 166 -3.50 6.03 -13.79
N SER A 167 -3.24 4.74 -13.61
CA SER A 167 -2.53 3.87 -14.55
C SER A 167 -2.88 4.10 -16.01
N ALA A 168 -1.90 4.53 -16.80
CA ALA A 168 -2.00 4.63 -18.25
C ALA A 168 -1.99 3.22 -18.88
N VAL A 169 -1.17 2.32 -18.34
CA VAL A 169 -1.09 0.93 -18.81
C VAL A 169 -2.43 0.23 -18.66
N ARG A 170 -3.12 0.36 -17.51
CA ARG A 170 -4.47 -0.20 -17.33
C ARG A 170 -5.43 0.27 -18.43
N ARG A 171 -5.42 1.56 -18.79
CA ARG A 171 -6.29 2.09 -19.84
C ARG A 171 -5.99 1.49 -21.22
N VAL A 172 -4.73 1.21 -21.50
CA VAL A 172 -4.33 0.50 -22.74
C VAL A 172 -4.81 -0.94 -22.74
N LEU A 173 -4.65 -1.66 -21.62
CA LEU A 173 -5.07 -3.06 -21.54
C LEU A 173 -6.59 -3.24 -21.56
N PHE A 174 -7.31 -2.35 -20.88
CA PHE A 174 -8.76 -2.45 -20.66
C PHE A 174 -9.47 -1.11 -20.94
N PRO A 175 -9.50 -0.65 -22.20
CA PRO A 175 -10.03 0.68 -22.56
C PRO A 175 -11.52 0.86 -22.25
N GLY A 176 -12.28 -0.23 -22.16
CA GLY A 176 -13.71 -0.21 -21.81
C GLY A 176 -13.97 -0.22 -20.29
N HIS A 177 -12.95 -0.33 -19.43
CA HIS A 177 -13.15 -0.37 -17.99
C HIS A 177 -13.27 1.07 -17.41
N PRO A 178 -14.28 1.35 -16.55
CA PRO A 178 -14.53 2.71 -16.04
C PRO A 178 -13.40 3.28 -15.16
N GLY A 179 -12.51 2.42 -14.67
CA GLY A 179 -11.43 2.82 -13.79
C GLY A 179 -11.87 3.11 -12.35
N PRO A 180 -11.02 3.79 -11.56
CA PRO A 180 -11.31 4.10 -10.16
C PRO A 180 -12.42 5.14 -10.02
N ARG A 181 -13.31 4.92 -9.04
CA ARG A 181 -14.43 5.80 -8.70
C ARG A 181 -14.12 6.60 -7.43
N TYR A 182 -14.52 7.86 -7.39
CA TYR A 182 -14.45 8.69 -6.18
C TYR A 182 -15.29 8.09 -5.04
N SER A 183 -14.72 8.09 -3.83
CA SER A 183 -15.30 7.43 -2.65
C SER A 183 -16.21 8.33 -1.82
N GLY A 184 -16.37 9.62 -2.18
CA GLY A 184 -17.20 10.59 -1.46
C GLY A 184 -16.48 11.30 -0.32
N PHE A 185 -15.18 11.08 -0.14
CA PHE A 185 -14.38 11.73 0.90
C PHE A 185 -12.93 11.99 0.46
N THR A 186 -12.31 12.95 1.12
CA THR A 186 -10.94 13.40 0.90
C THR A 186 -10.09 13.07 2.11
N THR A 187 -8.79 12.86 1.90
CA THR A 187 -7.80 12.67 2.96
C THR A 187 -6.77 13.79 2.98
N TRP A 188 -6.29 14.11 4.18
CA TRP A 188 -5.11 14.94 4.43
C TRP A 188 -4.06 14.11 5.16
N ARG A 189 -2.80 14.41 4.92
CA ARG A 189 -1.67 13.74 5.57
C ARG A 189 -0.63 14.78 5.93
N VAL A 190 -0.08 14.65 7.13
CA VAL A 190 0.98 15.52 7.64
C VAL A 190 2.03 14.69 8.38
N VAL A 191 3.26 15.16 8.38
CA VAL A 191 4.33 14.69 9.26
C VAL A 191 4.86 15.90 10.00
N VAL A 192 4.81 15.84 11.33
CA VAL A 192 5.19 16.94 12.21
C VAL A 192 6.15 16.45 13.30
N PRO A 193 6.89 17.33 13.99
CA PRO A 193 7.60 16.96 15.21
C PRO A 193 6.64 16.33 16.23
N ALA A 194 7.16 15.43 17.08
CA ALA A 194 6.34 14.85 18.14
C ALA A 194 5.87 15.94 19.11
N PRO A 195 4.63 15.86 19.61
CA PRO A 195 4.16 16.75 20.66
C PRO A 195 4.93 16.47 21.96
N ASP A 196 5.11 17.52 22.81
CA ASP A 196 5.84 17.42 24.10
C ASP A 196 5.21 16.37 25.05
N ARG A 197 3.91 16.15 24.94
CA ARG A 197 3.21 15.16 25.75
C ARG A 197 3.12 13.82 25.04
N PRO A 198 3.52 12.73 25.70
CA PRO A 198 3.32 11.39 25.14
C PRO A 198 1.85 11.12 24.81
N PHE A 199 1.62 10.44 23.71
CA PHE A 199 0.28 10.00 23.31
C PHE A 199 0.29 8.51 22.95
N THR A 200 -0.86 7.87 23.08
CA THR A 200 -1.07 6.51 22.58
C THR A 200 -1.53 6.57 21.12
N PRO A 201 -0.94 5.81 20.20
CA PRO A 201 -1.41 5.71 18.83
C PRO A 201 -2.90 5.41 18.75
N HIS A 202 -3.62 6.17 17.95
CA HIS A 202 -5.08 6.00 17.86
C HIS A 202 -5.63 6.52 16.54
N GLU A 203 -6.78 6.02 16.21
CA GLU A 203 -7.69 6.63 15.26
C GLU A 203 -8.90 7.20 16.01
N THR A 204 -9.44 8.30 15.53
CA THR A 204 -10.63 8.96 16.11
C THR A 204 -11.71 9.06 15.06
N TRP A 205 -12.91 8.51 15.32
CA TRP A 205 -14.03 8.55 14.40
C TRP A 205 -15.10 9.53 14.86
N GLY A 206 -15.30 10.56 14.08
CA GLY A 206 -16.33 11.58 14.27
C GLY A 206 -17.56 11.36 13.41
N ARG A 207 -18.23 12.47 13.07
CA ARG A 207 -19.39 12.52 12.18
C ARG A 207 -18.92 12.89 10.77
N GLY A 208 -18.91 11.91 9.87
CA GLY A 208 -18.42 12.08 8.51
C GLY A 208 -16.93 12.44 8.41
N ALA A 209 -16.15 12.18 9.45
CA ALA A 209 -14.75 12.51 9.53
C ALA A 209 -13.99 11.54 10.44
N LEU A 210 -12.71 11.35 10.18
CA LEU A 210 -11.79 10.60 11.04
C LEU A 210 -10.43 11.28 11.09
N TRP A 211 -9.68 10.97 12.15
CA TRP A 211 -8.30 11.38 12.36
C TRP A 211 -7.48 10.24 12.91
N GLY A 212 -6.26 10.04 12.41
CA GLY A 212 -5.28 9.09 12.95
C GLY A 212 -3.99 9.76 13.36
N THR A 213 -3.41 9.32 14.48
CA THR A 213 -2.14 9.82 15.04
C THR A 213 -1.21 8.65 15.30
N GLN A 214 -0.03 8.65 14.67
CA GLN A 214 0.90 7.53 14.68
C GLN A 214 2.35 8.03 14.87
N PRO A 215 3.16 7.47 15.79
CA PRO A 215 4.57 7.78 15.90
C PRO A 215 5.35 7.17 14.73
N LEU A 216 6.41 7.84 14.31
CA LEU A 216 7.37 7.35 13.32
C LEU A 216 8.70 6.98 13.99
N GLU A 217 9.50 6.17 13.29
CA GLU A 217 10.80 5.66 13.74
C GLU A 217 11.82 6.76 14.03
N ASP A 218 11.68 7.93 13.42
CA ASP A 218 12.58 9.07 13.55
C ASP A 218 12.15 10.09 14.63
N GLY A 219 11.18 9.72 15.46
CA GLY A 219 10.67 10.56 16.55
C GLY A 219 9.67 11.63 16.10
N ARG A 220 9.26 11.63 14.83
CA ARG A 220 8.17 12.46 14.32
C ARG A 220 6.81 11.78 14.48
N VAL A 221 5.76 12.50 14.15
CA VAL A 221 4.38 12.00 14.13
C VAL A 221 3.84 12.08 12.72
N TYR A 222 3.34 10.96 12.24
CA TYR A 222 2.48 10.91 11.07
C TYR A 222 1.03 11.03 11.51
N ALA A 223 0.33 12.03 10.99
CA ALA A 223 -1.10 12.13 11.18
C ALA A 223 -1.82 12.15 9.83
N TYR A 224 -3.02 11.58 9.82
CA TYR A 224 -3.90 11.58 8.68
C TYR A 224 -5.33 11.92 9.11
N ALA A 225 -6.01 12.63 8.24
CA ALA A 225 -7.42 12.94 8.38
C ALA A 225 -8.19 12.47 7.17
N ALA A 226 -9.48 12.18 7.34
CA ALA A 226 -10.41 12.01 6.23
C ALA A 226 -11.74 12.66 6.58
N ALA A 227 -12.41 13.27 5.59
CA ALA A 227 -13.73 13.83 5.78
C ALA A 227 -14.53 13.79 4.48
N LEU A 228 -15.86 13.72 4.63
CA LEU A 228 -16.79 13.87 3.51
C LEU A 228 -16.53 15.22 2.82
N ALA A 229 -16.35 15.19 1.51
CA ALA A 229 -16.07 16.35 0.69
C ALA A 229 -16.51 16.08 -0.76
N PRO A 230 -16.83 17.10 -1.55
CA PRO A 230 -16.99 16.97 -2.99
C PRO A 230 -15.64 16.65 -3.66
N ALA A 231 -15.68 15.94 -4.78
CA ALA A 231 -14.48 15.67 -5.58
C ALA A 231 -13.85 16.97 -6.08
N GLY A 232 -12.53 17.05 -6.09
CA GLY A 232 -11.79 18.23 -6.56
C GLY A 232 -11.88 19.45 -5.68
N GLY A 233 -12.60 19.40 -4.53
CA GLY A 233 -12.69 20.51 -3.61
C GLY A 233 -11.32 20.95 -3.10
N ARG A 234 -11.16 22.23 -2.76
CA ARG A 234 -9.96 22.79 -2.14
C ARG A 234 -10.35 23.77 -1.05
N ALA A 235 -9.49 23.95 -0.06
CA ALA A 235 -9.67 24.99 0.93
C ALA A 235 -9.64 26.38 0.26
N PRO A 236 -10.44 27.36 0.74
CA PRO A 236 -10.43 28.72 0.19
C PRO A 236 -9.13 29.48 0.52
N ASP A 237 -8.44 29.07 1.57
CA ASP A 237 -7.17 29.62 2.06
C ASP A 237 -6.05 28.60 1.92
N ASP A 238 -5.83 27.75 2.92
CA ASP A 238 -4.86 26.66 2.89
C ASP A 238 -5.41 25.42 3.62
N GLU A 239 -4.83 24.25 3.29
CA GLU A 239 -5.32 22.96 3.79
C GLU A 239 -5.06 22.76 5.29
N ARG A 240 -4.09 23.44 5.91
CA ARG A 240 -3.88 23.43 7.36
C ARG A 240 -5.03 24.15 8.07
N THR A 241 -5.41 25.33 7.58
CA THR A 241 -6.55 26.09 8.10
C THR A 241 -7.86 25.29 7.96
N GLU A 242 -8.03 24.55 6.86
CA GLU A 242 -9.16 23.63 6.69
C GLU A 242 -9.15 22.50 7.73
N LEU A 243 -7.97 21.93 8.03
CA LEU A 243 -7.85 20.92 9.09
C LEU A 243 -8.20 21.52 10.46
N LEU A 244 -7.80 22.76 10.77
CA LEU A 244 -8.19 23.42 12.03
C LEU A 244 -9.70 23.65 12.11
N ARG A 245 -10.36 24.04 11.02
CA ARG A 245 -11.83 24.20 10.98
C ARG A 245 -12.57 22.88 11.25
N ARG A 246 -12.03 21.75 10.79
CA ARG A 246 -12.69 20.44 10.89
C ARG A 246 -12.37 19.68 12.17
N PHE A 247 -11.15 19.84 12.70
CA PHE A 247 -10.58 19.00 13.76
C PHE A 247 -10.02 19.80 14.95
N GLY A 248 -10.09 21.14 14.91
CA GLY A 248 -9.51 21.99 15.94
C GLY A 248 -10.20 21.91 17.32
N ASP A 249 -11.44 21.40 17.38
CA ASP A 249 -12.20 21.15 18.60
C ASP A 249 -12.11 19.69 19.09
N TRP A 250 -11.33 18.84 18.41
CA TRP A 250 -11.13 17.46 18.84
C TRP A 250 -10.14 17.37 20.00
N HIS A 251 -10.11 16.21 20.65
CA HIS A 251 -9.23 15.98 21.83
C HIS A 251 -7.75 16.07 21.49
N ASP A 252 -6.92 16.33 22.51
CA ASP A 252 -5.47 16.28 22.39
C ASP A 252 -4.97 14.89 21.92
N PRO A 253 -3.94 14.83 21.06
CA PRO A 253 -3.08 15.93 20.60
C PRO A 253 -3.50 16.52 19.23
N VAL A 254 -4.74 16.29 18.73
CA VAL A 254 -5.16 16.63 17.36
C VAL A 254 -4.94 18.12 17.02
N PRO A 255 -5.44 19.09 17.80
CA PRO A 255 -5.25 20.51 17.45
C PRO A 255 -3.79 20.93 17.43
N GLY A 256 -2.99 20.42 18.38
CA GLY A 256 -1.55 20.70 18.47
C GLY A 256 -0.77 20.17 17.25
N ILE A 257 -1.12 18.96 16.77
CA ILE A 257 -0.51 18.38 15.56
C ILE A 257 -0.85 19.22 14.33
N VAL A 258 -2.10 19.66 14.18
CA VAL A 258 -2.50 20.53 13.05
C VAL A 258 -1.78 21.87 13.13
N ALA A 259 -1.68 22.46 14.30
CA ALA A 259 -0.97 23.74 14.50
C ALA A 259 0.52 23.64 14.16
N ALA A 260 1.16 22.50 14.43
CA ALA A 260 2.58 22.24 14.13
C ALA A 260 2.84 21.96 12.64
N ALA A 261 1.81 21.74 11.83
CA ALA A 261 1.97 21.43 10.41
C ALA A 261 2.32 22.69 9.60
N GLU A 262 3.33 22.60 8.75
CA GLU A 262 3.58 23.62 7.74
C GLU A 262 2.49 23.54 6.64
N PRO A 263 1.89 24.67 6.21
CA PRO A 263 0.81 24.65 5.21
C PRO A 263 1.18 23.91 3.92
N ALA A 264 2.41 24.12 3.42
CA ALA A 264 2.93 23.44 2.22
C ALA A 264 3.20 21.94 2.42
N GLY A 265 3.31 21.49 3.69
CA GLY A 265 3.50 20.07 4.04
C GLY A 265 2.20 19.28 4.18
N VAL A 266 1.05 19.93 4.09
CA VAL A 266 -0.25 19.27 4.16
C VAL A 266 -0.61 18.69 2.80
N LEU A 267 -0.57 17.36 2.70
CA LEU A 267 -0.92 16.64 1.48
C LEU A 267 -2.41 16.34 1.46
N ARG A 268 -3.13 16.82 0.45
CA ARG A 268 -4.55 16.56 0.23
C ARG A 268 -4.78 15.66 -0.98
N HIS A 269 -5.57 14.61 -0.82
CA HIS A 269 -5.94 13.71 -1.91
C HIS A 269 -7.39 13.26 -1.80
N ASP A 270 -8.11 13.33 -2.91
CA ASP A 270 -9.40 12.67 -3.04
C ASP A 270 -9.22 11.15 -3.05
N VAL A 271 -10.07 10.45 -2.30
CA VAL A 271 -10.02 9.00 -2.22
C VAL A 271 -10.80 8.38 -3.37
N HIS A 272 -10.11 7.58 -4.15
CA HIS A 272 -10.71 6.78 -5.21
C HIS A 272 -10.46 5.30 -4.94
N HIS A 273 -11.32 4.43 -5.45
CA HIS A 273 -11.16 2.98 -5.35
C HIS A 273 -11.68 2.28 -6.60
N MET A 274 -11.16 1.11 -6.87
CA MET A 274 -11.61 0.24 -7.93
C MET A 274 -12.94 -0.42 -7.51
N ALA A 275 -14.07 0.16 -7.93
CA ALA A 275 -15.39 -0.34 -7.55
C ALA A 275 -15.75 -1.62 -8.30
N GLU A 276 -15.32 -1.73 -9.56
CA GLU A 276 -15.52 -2.87 -10.43
C GLU A 276 -14.20 -3.62 -10.62
N PRO A 277 -14.21 -4.97 -10.61
CA PRO A 277 -13.00 -5.73 -10.87
C PRO A 277 -12.57 -5.59 -12.34
N LEU A 278 -11.27 -5.55 -12.58
CA LEU A 278 -10.72 -5.75 -13.91
C LEU A 278 -11.02 -7.17 -14.41
N PRO A 279 -11.11 -7.40 -15.73
CA PRO A 279 -11.27 -8.75 -16.29
C PRO A 279 -10.10 -9.68 -15.91
N ALA A 280 -8.88 -9.13 -15.84
CA ALA A 280 -7.66 -9.81 -15.42
C ALA A 280 -6.63 -8.79 -14.95
N TYR A 281 -5.59 -9.25 -14.24
CA TYR A 281 -4.43 -8.42 -13.87
C TYR A 281 -3.29 -8.56 -14.86
N HIS A 282 -3.55 -9.16 -16.00
CA HIS A 282 -2.56 -9.30 -17.08
C HIS A 282 -3.18 -9.24 -18.46
N ARG A 283 -2.36 -8.95 -19.46
CA ARG A 283 -2.64 -9.15 -20.87
C ARG A 283 -1.32 -9.28 -21.64
N GLY A 284 -1.15 -10.36 -22.44
CA GLY A 284 0.12 -10.66 -23.09
C GLY A 284 1.25 -10.80 -22.08
N ARG A 285 2.32 -10.03 -22.25
CA ARG A 285 3.48 -9.97 -21.35
C ARG A 285 3.40 -8.86 -20.29
N VAL A 286 2.21 -8.33 -20.04
CA VAL A 286 2.01 -7.19 -19.13
C VAL A 286 1.21 -7.64 -17.93
N ALA A 287 1.71 -7.35 -16.72
CA ALA A 287 1.00 -7.55 -15.46
C ALA A 287 0.78 -6.21 -14.74
N LEU A 288 -0.42 -6.02 -14.20
CA LEU A 288 -0.78 -4.89 -13.33
C LEU A 288 -0.59 -5.28 -11.87
N LEU A 289 -0.12 -4.37 -11.02
CA LEU A 289 -0.07 -4.57 -9.58
C LEU A 289 -0.41 -3.31 -8.77
N GLY A 290 -0.77 -3.49 -7.51
CA GLY A 290 -1.07 -2.40 -6.59
C GLY A 290 -2.24 -1.54 -7.07
N ASP A 291 -2.14 -0.22 -6.90
CA ASP A 291 -3.22 0.71 -7.26
C ASP A 291 -3.54 0.74 -8.76
N ALA A 292 -2.62 0.30 -9.62
CA ALA A 292 -2.89 0.12 -11.04
C ALA A 292 -3.95 -0.97 -11.29
N ALA A 293 -4.01 -2.00 -10.43
CA ALA A 293 -4.93 -3.12 -10.52
C ALA A 293 -6.15 -2.99 -9.60
N HIS A 294 -5.97 -2.56 -8.36
CA HIS A 294 -6.97 -2.68 -7.30
C HIS A 294 -6.94 -1.54 -6.28
N ALA A 295 -6.76 -0.29 -6.73
CA ALA A 295 -6.83 0.86 -5.85
C ALA A 295 -7.99 0.75 -4.84
N MET A 296 -7.72 1.02 -3.56
CA MET A 296 -8.67 0.82 -2.47
C MET A 296 -8.73 2.02 -1.52
N GLN A 297 -9.82 2.13 -0.79
CA GLN A 297 -9.92 3.10 0.30
C GLN A 297 -8.87 2.82 1.38
N PRO A 298 -8.27 3.85 2.00
CA PRO A 298 -7.18 3.66 2.96
C PRO A 298 -7.62 3.11 4.33
N THR A 299 -8.90 2.84 4.52
CA THR A 299 -9.57 2.52 5.78
C THR A 299 -9.13 1.22 6.46
N LEU A 300 -8.42 0.34 5.77
CA LEU A 300 -7.78 -0.86 6.34
C LEU A 300 -6.25 -0.78 6.32
N GLY A 301 -5.66 0.32 5.80
CA GLY A 301 -4.22 0.45 5.65
C GLY A 301 -3.57 -0.57 4.70
N GLN A 302 -4.36 -1.21 3.81
CA GLN A 302 -3.90 -2.36 3.03
C GLN A 302 -3.36 -2.05 1.63
N GLY A 303 -3.54 -0.86 1.06
CA GLY A 303 -3.13 -0.58 -0.32
C GLY A 303 -1.65 -0.90 -0.60
N GLY A 304 -0.74 -0.37 0.20
CA GLY A 304 0.70 -0.68 0.08
C GLY A 304 1.04 -2.13 0.42
N ASN A 305 0.37 -2.70 1.42
CA ASN A 305 0.57 -4.11 1.82
C ASN A 305 0.19 -5.07 0.68
N GLN A 306 -0.93 -4.82 0.01
CA GLN A 306 -1.36 -5.65 -1.12
C GLN A 306 -0.46 -5.48 -2.35
N ALA A 307 0.10 -4.29 -2.59
CA ALA A 307 1.07 -4.08 -3.65
C ALA A 307 2.39 -4.85 -3.38
N ILE A 308 2.81 -4.97 -2.13
CA ILE A 308 3.97 -5.78 -1.72
C ILE A 308 3.67 -7.27 -1.92
N GLU A 309 2.49 -7.76 -1.50
CA GLU A 309 2.08 -9.15 -1.76
C GLU A 309 2.04 -9.45 -3.27
N ASP A 310 1.42 -8.55 -4.07
CA ASP A 310 1.35 -8.71 -5.53
C ASP A 310 2.72 -8.91 -6.15
N ALA A 311 3.70 -8.11 -5.72
CA ALA A 311 5.05 -8.16 -6.24
C ALA A 311 5.71 -9.54 -6.02
N ILE A 312 5.52 -10.11 -4.83
CA ILE A 312 6.06 -11.43 -4.50
C ILE A 312 5.34 -12.53 -5.28
N VAL A 313 4.00 -12.49 -5.35
CA VAL A 313 3.21 -13.48 -6.09
C VAL A 313 3.51 -13.40 -7.60
N LEU A 314 3.64 -12.17 -8.14
CA LEU A 314 4.02 -11.98 -9.54
C LEU A 314 5.40 -12.58 -9.83
N ALA A 315 6.40 -12.29 -9.00
CA ALA A 315 7.75 -12.84 -9.18
C ALA A 315 7.75 -14.38 -9.05
N HIS A 316 6.94 -14.95 -8.17
CA HIS A 316 6.75 -16.39 -8.02
C HIS A 316 6.24 -17.02 -9.32
N HIS A 317 5.17 -16.47 -9.90
CA HIS A 317 4.59 -16.98 -11.14
C HIS A 317 5.47 -16.69 -12.36
N ALA A 318 6.10 -15.52 -12.45
CA ALA A 318 7.04 -15.21 -13.53
C ALA A 318 8.25 -16.14 -13.54
N GLY A 319 8.67 -16.63 -12.38
CA GLY A 319 9.78 -17.56 -12.24
C GLY A 319 11.07 -17.03 -12.88
N ARG A 320 11.76 -17.85 -13.66
CA ARG A 320 12.97 -17.46 -14.39
C ARG A 320 12.70 -16.98 -15.82
N GLY A 321 11.49 -16.50 -16.12
CA GLY A 321 11.14 -15.93 -17.43
C GLY A 321 10.71 -16.93 -18.51
N HIS A 322 10.72 -18.21 -18.21
CA HIS A 322 10.20 -19.22 -19.13
C HIS A 322 8.68 -19.21 -19.11
N ASP A 323 8.04 -19.09 -20.28
CA ASP A 323 6.60 -19.13 -20.46
C ASP A 323 5.82 -18.11 -19.57
N VAL A 324 6.26 -16.85 -19.58
CA VAL A 324 5.60 -15.78 -18.78
C VAL A 324 4.12 -15.66 -19.17
N VAL A 325 3.79 -15.68 -20.46
CA VAL A 325 2.42 -15.51 -20.94
C VAL A 325 1.50 -16.62 -20.42
N GLY A 326 1.96 -17.88 -20.42
CA GLY A 326 1.21 -19.01 -19.90
C GLY A 326 1.05 -19.02 -18.38
N ARG A 327 1.91 -18.28 -17.64
CA ARG A 327 1.92 -18.25 -16.16
C ARG A 327 1.18 -17.06 -15.55
N LEU A 328 1.06 -15.94 -16.25
CA LEU A 328 0.36 -14.75 -15.74
C LEU A 328 -1.14 -14.98 -15.43
N PRO A 329 -1.88 -15.91 -16.09
CA PRO A 329 -3.21 -16.28 -15.62
C PRO A 329 -3.27 -16.70 -14.16
N ALA A 330 -2.32 -17.52 -13.69
CA ALA A 330 -2.27 -17.97 -12.29
C ALA A 330 -2.04 -16.80 -11.31
N TYR A 331 -1.23 -15.80 -11.69
CA TYR A 331 -1.12 -14.55 -10.91
C TYR A 331 -2.48 -13.85 -10.77
N THR A 332 -3.24 -13.74 -11.86
CA THR A 332 -4.58 -13.14 -11.81
C THR A 332 -5.54 -13.95 -10.94
N GLU A 333 -5.57 -15.28 -11.11
CA GLU A 333 -6.45 -16.19 -10.36
C GLU A 333 -6.19 -16.10 -8.85
N GLU A 334 -4.94 -15.93 -8.43
CA GLU A 334 -4.58 -15.80 -7.02
C GLU A 334 -4.88 -14.41 -6.48
N ARG A 335 -4.54 -13.34 -7.21
CA ARG A 335 -4.57 -11.97 -6.67
C ARG A 335 -5.89 -11.25 -6.82
N LEU A 336 -6.59 -11.40 -7.96
CA LEU A 336 -7.82 -10.66 -8.24
C LEU A 336 -8.94 -10.92 -7.22
N PRO A 337 -9.32 -12.17 -6.89
CA PRO A 337 -10.37 -12.41 -5.91
C PRO A 337 -10.00 -11.91 -4.51
N ARG A 338 -8.72 -12.09 -4.10
CA ARG A 338 -8.20 -11.64 -2.81
C ARG A 338 -8.26 -10.12 -2.68
N THR A 339 -7.63 -9.40 -3.59
CA THR A 339 -7.54 -7.94 -3.53
C THR A 339 -8.90 -7.27 -3.67
N MET A 340 -9.77 -7.78 -4.56
CA MET A 340 -11.15 -7.27 -4.68
C MET A 340 -12.01 -7.60 -3.44
N GLY A 341 -11.71 -8.67 -2.73
CA GLY A 341 -12.27 -8.95 -1.40
C GLY A 341 -11.93 -7.84 -0.41
N ILE A 342 -10.65 -7.46 -0.36
CA ILE A 342 -10.13 -6.41 0.52
C ILE A 342 -10.65 -5.03 0.10
N VAL A 343 -10.73 -4.72 -1.21
CA VAL A 343 -11.37 -3.48 -1.71
C VAL A 343 -12.80 -3.34 -1.21
N ARG A 344 -13.60 -4.41 -1.30
CA ARG A 344 -14.99 -4.42 -0.78
C ARG A 344 -15.05 -4.22 0.73
N GLN A 345 -14.15 -4.86 1.46
CA GLN A 345 -14.08 -4.73 2.93
C GLN A 345 -13.64 -3.32 3.33
N ALA A 346 -12.61 -2.75 2.69
CA ALA A 346 -12.18 -1.37 2.91
C ALA A 346 -13.33 -0.37 2.63
N THR A 347 -14.11 -0.59 1.57
CA THR A 347 -15.27 0.24 1.25
C THR A 347 -16.36 0.15 2.32
N ARG A 348 -16.64 -1.04 2.87
CA ARG A 348 -17.61 -1.22 3.97
C ARG A 348 -17.15 -0.51 5.23
N THR A 349 -15.86 -0.65 5.60
CA THR A 349 -15.25 0.03 6.74
C THR A 349 -15.30 1.55 6.55
N GLY A 350 -15.00 2.04 5.34
CA GLY A 350 -15.07 3.46 5.01
C GLY A 350 -16.49 4.03 5.15
N ARG A 351 -17.51 3.32 4.68
CA ARG A 351 -18.92 3.72 4.86
C ARG A 351 -19.28 3.83 6.34
N LEU A 352 -18.79 2.89 7.16
CA LEU A 352 -19.04 2.91 8.61
C LEU A 352 -18.31 4.08 9.29
N ALA A 353 -17.05 4.33 8.93
CA ALA A 353 -16.25 5.43 9.47
C ALA A 353 -16.83 6.80 9.10
N MET A 354 -17.32 6.95 7.86
CA MET A 354 -17.88 8.20 7.30
C MET A 354 -19.37 8.42 7.59
N LEU A 355 -19.99 7.69 8.52
CA LEU A 355 -21.34 8.01 8.98
C LEU A 355 -21.39 9.44 9.52
N SER A 356 -22.40 10.24 9.09
CA SER A 356 -22.49 11.67 9.45
C SER A 356 -23.71 12.04 10.30
N GLY A 357 -24.78 11.23 10.27
CA GLY A 357 -25.96 11.43 11.09
C GLY A 357 -25.70 11.21 12.58
N ALA A 358 -26.31 12.02 13.47
CA ALA A 358 -26.09 11.89 14.92
C ALA A 358 -26.50 10.52 15.47
N ALA A 359 -27.69 10.03 15.12
CA ALA A 359 -28.20 8.75 15.61
C ALA A 359 -27.41 7.56 15.06
N PRO A 360 -27.09 7.43 13.74
CA PRO A 360 -26.20 6.39 13.23
C PRO A 360 -24.81 6.39 13.88
N VAL A 361 -24.21 7.54 14.12
CA VAL A 361 -22.89 7.65 14.78
C VAL A 361 -22.97 7.19 16.23
N ALA A 362 -24.02 7.59 16.96
CA ALA A 362 -24.22 7.13 18.35
C ALA A 362 -24.40 5.61 18.41
N ALA A 363 -25.20 5.03 17.51
CA ALA A 363 -25.43 3.58 17.41
C ALA A 363 -24.12 2.84 17.07
N ARG A 364 -23.36 3.33 16.06
CA ARG A 364 -22.03 2.80 15.72
C ARG A 364 -21.10 2.77 16.94
N ASN A 365 -20.98 3.90 17.64
CA ASN A 365 -20.08 4.03 18.78
C ASN A 365 -20.51 3.12 19.95
N ALA A 366 -21.80 2.99 20.19
CA ALA A 366 -22.34 2.08 21.20
C ALA A 366 -22.03 0.61 20.85
N LEU A 367 -22.23 0.22 19.57
CA LEU A 367 -21.93 -1.12 19.09
C LEU A 367 -20.43 -1.44 19.22
N ILE A 368 -19.53 -0.54 18.79
CA ILE A 368 -18.08 -0.73 18.91
C ILE A 368 -17.69 -0.94 20.37
N ARG A 369 -18.21 -0.11 21.30
CA ARG A 369 -17.95 -0.29 22.73
C ARG A 369 -18.48 -1.62 23.28
N ALA A 370 -19.66 -2.06 22.84
CA ALA A 370 -20.23 -3.33 23.27
C ALA A 370 -19.39 -4.52 22.79
N VAL A 371 -19.01 -4.52 21.51
CA VAL A 371 -18.15 -5.55 20.92
C VAL A 371 -16.76 -5.56 21.57
N SER A 372 -16.19 -4.39 21.86
CA SER A 372 -14.89 -4.27 22.52
C SER A 372 -14.84 -4.91 23.92
N ARG A 373 -15.97 -4.95 24.64
CA ARG A 373 -16.08 -5.62 25.95
C ARG A 373 -15.98 -7.14 25.87
N LEU A 374 -16.19 -7.72 24.70
CA LEU A 374 -16.07 -9.16 24.46
C LEU A 374 -14.60 -9.60 24.21
N GLY A 375 -13.67 -8.65 24.23
CA GLY A 375 -12.23 -8.88 24.12
C GLY A 375 -11.61 -8.44 22.78
N PRO A 376 -10.28 -8.20 22.77
CA PRO A 376 -9.55 -7.70 21.60
C PRO A 376 -9.60 -8.68 20.41
N GLY A 377 -9.70 -9.98 20.66
CA GLY A 377 -9.74 -11.00 19.62
C GLY A 377 -10.92 -10.85 18.65
N ILE A 378 -12.07 -10.32 19.09
CA ILE A 378 -13.23 -10.11 18.21
C ILE A 378 -12.98 -8.94 17.24
N VAL A 379 -12.35 -7.88 17.71
CA VAL A 379 -12.01 -6.71 16.87
C VAL A 379 -11.00 -7.13 15.80
N LEU A 380 -10.02 -7.95 16.16
CA LEU A 380 -8.98 -8.44 15.25
C LEU A 380 -9.51 -9.42 14.20
N ARG A 381 -10.66 -10.09 14.43
CA ARG A 381 -11.31 -10.94 13.40
C ARG A 381 -11.61 -10.22 12.09
N GLY A 382 -11.75 -8.90 12.13
CA GLY A 382 -11.91 -8.09 10.92
C GLY A 382 -10.72 -8.10 9.99
N PHE A 383 -9.55 -8.62 10.42
CA PHE A 383 -8.34 -8.75 9.63
C PHE A 383 -7.98 -10.20 9.30
N ASP A 384 -8.84 -11.17 9.69
CA ASP A 384 -8.67 -12.57 9.30
C ASP A 384 -8.77 -12.71 7.78
N GLY A 385 -7.94 -13.57 7.20
CA GLY A 385 -7.80 -13.71 5.75
C GLY A 385 -7.04 -12.55 5.08
N ILE A 386 -6.67 -11.51 5.82
CA ILE A 386 -5.85 -10.39 5.33
C ILE A 386 -4.45 -10.48 5.95
N ALA A 387 -4.36 -10.24 7.27
CA ALA A 387 -3.09 -10.13 7.97
C ALA A 387 -2.39 -11.48 8.23
N ASP A 388 -3.09 -12.59 8.11
CA ASP A 388 -2.60 -13.97 8.25
C ASP A 388 -2.13 -14.61 6.92
N TRP A 389 -2.20 -13.88 5.79
CA TRP A 389 -1.73 -14.37 4.49
C TRP A 389 -0.27 -14.84 4.53
N GLN A 390 0.00 -15.95 3.86
CA GLN A 390 1.33 -16.52 3.71
C GLN A 390 1.83 -16.38 2.26
N PRO A 391 3.11 -16.02 2.06
CA PRO A 391 3.69 -15.96 0.73
C PRO A 391 3.83 -17.34 0.11
N PRO A 392 3.93 -17.45 -1.24
CA PRO A 392 4.35 -18.68 -1.89
C PRO A 392 5.66 -19.19 -1.30
N GLY A 393 5.78 -20.53 -1.10
CA GLY A 393 6.86 -21.17 -0.36
C GLY A 393 8.25 -21.11 -1.00
N ARG A 394 8.63 -20.01 -1.67
CA ARG A 394 9.94 -19.81 -2.30
C ARG A 394 10.58 -18.51 -1.80
N THR A 395 11.75 -18.65 -1.21
CA THR A 395 12.62 -17.53 -0.83
C THR A 395 13.57 -17.21 -1.97
N TYR A 396 13.70 -15.94 -2.33
CA TYR A 396 14.62 -15.45 -3.36
C TYR A 396 15.92 -14.93 -2.77
N ALA A 397 15.92 -14.48 -1.50
CA ALA A 397 17.10 -13.94 -0.84
C ALA A 397 18.17 -15.04 -0.66
N ALA A 398 19.40 -14.76 -1.08
CA ALA A 398 20.52 -15.66 -0.86
C ALA A 398 20.80 -15.80 0.65
N GLY A 399 20.78 -17.04 1.16
CA GLY A 399 21.10 -17.35 2.56
C GLY A 399 19.93 -17.41 3.54
N ALA A 400 18.69 -17.16 3.09
CA ALA A 400 17.53 -17.41 3.92
C ALA A 400 17.19 -18.92 3.91
N GLU A 401 17.22 -19.56 5.07
CA GLU A 401 16.71 -20.93 5.21
C GLU A 401 15.18 -20.92 4.93
N PRO A 402 14.65 -21.93 4.22
CA PRO A 402 13.22 -22.04 4.00
C PRO A 402 12.53 -22.16 5.36
N THR A 403 11.66 -21.21 5.68
CA THR A 403 10.81 -21.28 6.88
C THR A 403 9.92 -22.50 6.73
N THR A 404 10.27 -23.59 7.41
CA THR A 404 9.41 -24.77 7.51
C THR A 404 8.15 -24.37 8.25
N ALA A 405 7.02 -24.36 7.55
CA ALA A 405 5.72 -24.19 8.19
C ALA A 405 5.55 -25.25 9.30
N PRO A 406 5.12 -24.89 10.50
CA PRO A 406 4.72 -25.88 11.51
C PRO A 406 3.52 -26.65 10.98
N ARG A 407 3.59 -28.00 11.10
CA ARG A 407 2.53 -28.96 10.73
C ARG A 407 1.28 -28.78 11.58
#